data_3451dd3eae5ae4bba90cdec77dc2def1
#
_entry.id   3451dd3eae5ae4bba90cdec77dc2def1
#
_cell.length_a   1.000
_cell.length_b   1.000
_cell.length_c   1.000
_cell.angle_alpha   90.00
_cell.angle_beta   90.00
_cell.angle_gamma   90.00
#
_symmetry.space_group_name_H-M   'P 1'
#
loop_
_entity.id
_entity.type
_entity.pdbx_description
1 polymer ?
#
loop_
_entity_poly.entity_id
_entity_poly.type
_entity_poly.pdbx_seq_one_letter_code
_entity_poly.pdbx_strand_id
1 'polypeptide(L)'
;MFLYNVHRYPFIRLLIPWIAGIFCGDHFFDRSWAPLCVILFFGFFAALSFALYFLKRYSLRWCFGIAISALCFTGGWLGMTGQLQQAVCSFPKEETVYRVLITDAPQPKEHTYLCQALLKERRDTAGIYPIGHTAVLYLQQDSSASRLKSGDELLISARISPPLNNRNFDEFDYARFLMRKGISGTGYVASGKWIKCDGMNNFDLKSVASSCRRNVVSLYQELGFNGDELAVLSALTIGDKTELSDSVRESYSVVGASHILALSGLHIGLLYTMLFFILKPIARRGNIGRCVRSVFLLVLLWTFAFFTGLSPSVVRSVSMFSILAMADMTGRESLSLNTLAVAAWLILFCNPAWLFDVGFQLSFLAVLSILMIQKPVYQLLPVKSRIGKYVWGLMSVSIAAQIGTAPLVMLYFSHFSTHNPFAFC
;
A
#
# COMPACT_ATOMS: atom_id res chain seq x y z
N MET A 1 -27.61 -17.55 2.64
CA MET A 1 -28.13 -16.27 3.18
C MET A 1 -27.38 -15.04 2.64
N PHE A 2 -26.09 -15.12 2.35
CA PHE A 2 -25.26 -14.01 1.84
C PHE A 2 -25.65 -13.57 0.41
N LEU A 3 -25.90 -14.50 -0.50
CA LEU A 3 -26.26 -14.24 -1.91
C LEU A 3 -27.61 -13.54 -2.09
N TYR A 4 -28.55 -13.69 -1.14
CA TYR A 4 -29.88 -13.07 -1.23
C TYR A 4 -29.89 -11.56 -0.94
N ASN A 5 -28.82 -11.02 -0.30
CA ASN A 5 -28.71 -9.62 0.11
C ASN A 5 -27.72 -8.78 -0.73
N VAL A 6 -27.21 -9.30 -1.83
CA VAL A 6 -26.24 -8.60 -2.71
C VAL A 6 -26.81 -7.28 -3.26
N HIS A 7 -28.14 -7.13 -3.31
CA HIS A 7 -28.79 -5.86 -3.67
C HIS A 7 -28.54 -4.73 -2.67
N ARG A 8 -28.19 -5.04 -1.41
CA ARG A 8 -27.86 -4.04 -0.39
C ARG A 8 -26.43 -3.48 -0.51
N TYR A 9 -25.57 -4.14 -1.29
CA TYR A 9 -24.14 -3.80 -1.38
C TYR A 9 -23.73 -3.52 -2.83
N PRO A 10 -24.11 -2.37 -3.40
CA PRO A 10 -23.85 -2.06 -4.82
C PRO A 10 -22.36 -2.06 -5.17
N PHE A 11 -21.48 -1.59 -4.28
CA PHE A 11 -20.05 -1.51 -4.55
C PHE A 11 -19.34 -2.88 -4.54
N ILE A 12 -19.86 -3.88 -3.83
CA ILE A 12 -19.33 -5.25 -3.93
C ILE A 12 -19.52 -5.79 -5.36
N ARG A 13 -20.63 -5.47 -6.01
CA ARG A 13 -20.89 -5.88 -7.40
C ARG A 13 -19.93 -5.25 -8.41
N LEU A 14 -19.45 -4.05 -8.13
CA LEU A 14 -18.46 -3.37 -8.97
C LEU A 14 -17.04 -3.84 -8.66
N LEU A 15 -16.76 -4.13 -7.39
CA LEU A 15 -15.45 -4.55 -6.92
C LEU A 15 -15.06 -5.93 -7.46
N ILE A 16 -15.97 -6.90 -7.46
CA ILE A 16 -15.69 -8.27 -7.92
C ILE A 16 -15.21 -8.29 -9.38
N PRO A 17 -15.94 -7.72 -10.37
CA PRO A 17 -15.46 -7.69 -11.75
C PRO A 17 -14.19 -6.84 -11.90
N TRP A 18 -14.02 -5.76 -11.11
CA TRP A 18 -12.79 -4.96 -11.10
C TRP A 18 -11.56 -5.79 -10.69
N ILE A 19 -11.66 -6.55 -9.59
CA ILE A 19 -10.61 -7.47 -9.13
C ILE A 19 -10.32 -8.56 -10.18
N ALA A 20 -11.36 -9.16 -10.75
CA ALA A 20 -11.21 -10.16 -11.81
C ALA A 20 -10.49 -9.57 -13.04
N GLY A 21 -10.81 -8.33 -13.42
CA GLY A 21 -10.12 -7.61 -14.49
C GLY A 21 -8.64 -7.38 -14.20
N ILE A 22 -8.30 -6.94 -12.98
CA ILE A 22 -6.90 -6.76 -12.54
C ILE A 22 -6.15 -8.09 -12.64
N PHE A 23 -6.76 -9.18 -12.17
CA PHE A 23 -6.13 -10.52 -12.21
C PHE A 23 -5.88 -10.99 -13.64
N CYS A 24 -6.85 -10.80 -14.55
CA CYS A 24 -6.69 -11.09 -15.96
C CYS A 24 -5.64 -10.19 -16.62
N GLY A 25 -5.60 -8.90 -16.26
CA GLY A 25 -4.61 -7.96 -16.78
C GLY A 25 -3.18 -8.32 -16.40
N ASP A 26 -2.99 -8.84 -15.20
CA ASP A 26 -1.71 -9.38 -14.78
C ASP A 26 -1.36 -10.69 -15.50
N HIS A 27 -2.28 -11.63 -15.57
CA HIS A 27 -2.03 -12.97 -16.14
C HIS A 27 -1.78 -12.95 -17.65
N PHE A 28 -2.52 -12.13 -18.39
CA PHE A 28 -2.44 -12.06 -19.86
C PHE A 28 -1.57 -10.90 -20.37
N PHE A 29 -0.76 -10.30 -19.53
CA PHE A 29 0.08 -9.16 -19.88
C PHE A 29 1.02 -9.43 -21.06
N ASP A 30 1.58 -10.63 -21.13
CA ASP A 30 2.57 -11.02 -22.17
C ASP A 30 1.96 -11.25 -23.55
N ARG A 31 0.64 -11.15 -23.69
CA ARG A 31 -0.08 -11.33 -24.96
C ARG A 31 -0.19 -10.00 -25.73
N SER A 32 0.46 -9.90 -26.88
CA SER A 32 0.53 -8.69 -27.71
C SER A 32 -0.83 -8.17 -28.21
N TRP A 33 -1.82 -9.05 -28.39
CA TRP A 33 -3.16 -8.68 -28.84
C TRP A 33 -4.08 -8.17 -27.73
N ALA A 34 -3.77 -8.51 -26.48
CA ALA A 34 -4.64 -8.24 -25.34
C ALA A 34 -4.97 -6.74 -25.15
N PRO A 35 -4.01 -5.79 -25.16
CA PRO A 35 -4.31 -4.40 -24.85
C PRO A 35 -5.26 -3.76 -25.87
N LEU A 36 -5.09 -4.01 -27.17
CA LEU A 36 -5.96 -3.44 -28.21
C LEU A 36 -7.40 -3.95 -28.07
N CYS A 37 -7.57 -5.26 -27.92
CA CYS A 37 -8.89 -5.86 -27.75
C CYS A 37 -9.59 -5.30 -26.51
N VAL A 38 -8.87 -5.18 -25.38
CA VAL A 38 -9.45 -4.70 -24.13
C VAL A 38 -9.84 -3.22 -24.23
N ILE A 39 -9.07 -2.38 -24.93
CA ILE A 39 -9.43 -0.97 -25.19
C ILE A 39 -10.74 -0.89 -26.01
N LEU A 40 -10.86 -1.70 -27.06
CA LEU A 40 -12.07 -1.74 -27.88
C LEU A 40 -13.29 -2.22 -27.07
N PHE A 41 -13.13 -3.27 -26.26
CA PHE A 41 -14.20 -3.74 -25.37
C PHE A 41 -14.58 -2.71 -24.31
N PHE A 42 -13.61 -2.01 -23.73
CA PHE A 42 -13.87 -0.95 -22.77
C PHE A 42 -14.69 0.18 -23.41
N GLY A 43 -14.30 0.66 -24.59
CA GLY A 43 -15.04 1.67 -25.35
C GLY A 43 -16.46 1.22 -25.71
N PHE A 44 -16.61 -0.03 -26.14
CA PHE A 44 -17.91 -0.63 -26.46
C PHE A 44 -18.83 -0.69 -25.23
N PHE A 45 -18.35 -1.20 -24.09
CA PHE A 45 -19.16 -1.30 -22.87
C PHE A 45 -19.44 0.07 -22.23
N ALA A 46 -18.55 1.05 -22.39
CA ALA A 46 -18.80 2.43 -21.99
C ALA A 46 -19.95 3.04 -22.80
N ALA A 47 -19.90 2.93 -24.14
CA ALA A 47 -20.96 3.40 -25.04
C ALA A 47 -22.30 2.67 -24.78
N LEU A 48 -22.26 1.36 -24.60
CA LEU A 48 -23.43 0.53 -24.28
C LEU A 48 -24.06 0.95 -22.95
N SER A 49 -23.26 1.13 -21.90
CA SER A 49 -23.74 1.57 -20.58
C SER A 49 -24.39 2.94 -20.66
N PHE A 50 -23.75 3.87 -21.40
CA PHE A 50 -24.30 5.20 -21.65
C PHE A 50 -25.65 5.13 -22.39
N ALA A 51 -25.73 4.39 -23.49
CA ALA A 51 -26.95 4.22 -24.28
C ALA A 51 -28.09 3.61 -23.45
N LEU A 52 -27.81 2.55 -22.66
CA LEU A 52 -28.78 1.90 -21.80
C LEU A 52 -29.28 2.79 -20.66
N TYR A 53 -28.45 3.69 -20.15
CA TYR A 53 -28.83 4.66 -19.12
C TYR A 53 -29.92 5.62 -19.64
N PHE A 54 -29.83 6.07 -20.89
CA PHE A 54 -30.81 6.99 -21.50
C PHE A 54 -32.10 6.28 -21.95
N LEU A 55 -32.06 5.01 -22.28
CA LEU A 55 -33.24 4.26 -22.77
C LEU A 55 -34.35 4.07 -21.74
N LYS A 56 -34.07 4.24 -20.43
CA LYS A 56 -35.01 4.20 -19.28
C LYS A 56 -36.04 3.05 -19.26
N ARG A 57 -35.87 2.02 -20.14
CA ARG A 57 -36.77 0.84 -20.19
C ARG A 57 -36.50 -0.11 -19.04
N TYR A 58 -37.53 -0.43 -18.26
CA TYR A 58 -37.41 -1.32 -17.10
C TYR A 58 -36.86 -2.71 -17.47
N SER A 59 -37.29 -3.26 -18.60
CA SER A 59 -36.85 -4.56 -19.12
C SER A 59 -35.35 -4.65 -19.41
N LEU A 60 -34.66 -3.52 -19.66
CA LEU A 60 -33.25 -3.46 -19.98
C LEU A 60 -32.32 -3.17 -18.77
N ARG A 61 -32.86 -3.06 -17.56
CA ARG A 61 -32.06 -2.77 -16.35
C ARG A 61 -31.01 -3.84 -16.06
N TRP A 62 -31.32 -5.10 -16.35
CA TRP A 62 -30.34 -6.19 -16.17
C TRP A 62 -29.16 -6.08 -17.17
N CYS A 63 -29.43 -5.67 -18.41
CA CYS A 63 -28.41 -5.42 -19.41
C CYS A 63 -27.46 -4.28 -18.97
N PHE A 64 -28.01 -3.21 -18.38
CA PHE A 64 -27.23 -2.13 -17.82
C PHE A 64 -26.31 -2.61 -16.68
N GLY A 65 -26.80 -3.51 -15.79
CA GLY A 65 -25.97 -4.12 -14.74
C GLY A 65 -24.81 -4.95 -15.30
N ILE A 66 -25.05 -5.73 -16.36
CA ILE A 66 -24.02 -6.52 -17.03
C ILE A 66 -23.01 -5.59 -17.73
N ALA A 67 -23.49 -4.57 -18.45
CA ALA A 67 -22.62 -3.62 -19.15
C ALA A 67 -21.68 -2.87 -18.19
N ILE A 68 -22.18 -2.42 -17.03
CA ILE A 68 -21.35 -1.81 -15.99
C ILE A 68 -20.35 -2.80 -15.40
N SER A 69 -20.75 -4.05 -15.15
CA SER A 69 -19.83 -5.07 -14.64
C SER A 69 -18.72 -5.38 -15.65
N ALA A 70 -19.05 -5.46 -16.93
CA ALA A 70 -18.07 -5.65 -18.00
C ALA A 70 -17.15 -4.43 -18.16
N LEU A 71 -17.70 -3.22 -18.01
CA LEU A 71 -16.90 -1.99 -17.98
C LEU A 71 -15.91 -1.96 -16.81
N CYS A 72 -16.34 -2.36 -15.61
CA CYS A 72 -15.46 -2.48 -14.45
C CYS A 72 -14.37 -3.55 -14.68
N PHE A 73 -14.72 -4.68 -15.25
CA PHE A 73 -13.77 -5.74 -15.59
C PHE A 73 -12.70 -5.25 -16.57
N THR A 74 -13.11 -4.67 -17.70
CA THR A 74 -12.18 -4.14 -18.69
C THR A 74 -11.37 -2.95 -18.16
N GLY A 75 -11.96 -2.12 -17.32
CA GLY A 75 -11.26 -1.02 -16.64
C GLY A 75 -10.17 -1.51 -15.69
N GLY A 76 -10.45 -2.54 -14.87
CA GLY A 76 -9.45 -3.17 -14.01
C GLY A 76 -8.31 -3.82 -14.81
N TRP A 77 -8.65 -4.48 -15.94
CA TRP A 77 -7.66 -5.04 -16.85
C TRP A 77 -6.74 -3.95 -17.43
N LEU A 78 -7.32 -2.90 -18.02
CA LEU A 78 -6.55 -1.77 -18.56
C LEU A 78 -5.68 -1.08 -17.52
N GLY A 79 -6.21 -0.87 -16.32
CA GLY A 79 -5.45 -0.27 -15.22
C GLY A 79 -4.20 -1.08 -14.89
N MET A 80 -4.34 -2.42 -14.80
CA MET A 80 -3.21 -3.31 -14.47
C MET A 80 -2.20 -3.39 -15.62
N THR A 81 -2.67 -3.60 -16.86
CA THR A 81 -1.77 -3.65 -18.03
C THR A 81 -1.03 -2.34 -18.22
N GLY A 82 -1.70 -1.19 -18.04
CA GLY A 82 -1.08 0.12 -18.12
C GLY A 82 0.02 0.32 -17.09
N GLN A 83 -0.20 -0.13 -15.85
CA GLN A 83 0.81 -0.06 -14.79
C GLN A 83 2.02 -0.97 -15.10
N LEU A 84 1.80 -2.19 -15.57
CA LEU A 84 2.88 -3.09 -15.95
C LEU A 84 3.66 -2.58 -17.16
N GLN A 85 2.98 -1.99 -18.16
CA GLN A 85 3.65 -1.39 -19.32
C GLN A 85 4.58 -0.25 -18.93
N GLN A 86 4.23 0.56 -17.94
CA GLN A 86 5.11 1.61 -17.42
C GLN A 86 6.39 1.05 -16.78
N ALA A 87 6.38 -0.20 -16.32
CA ALA A 87 7.56 -0.87 -15.78
C ALA A 87 8.44 -1.52 -16.87
N VAL A 88 7.94 -1.65 -18.11
CA VAL A 88 8.72 -2.25 -19.20
C VAL A 88 9.64 -1.19 -19.82
N CYS A 89 10.94 -1.42 -19.74
CA CYS A 89 11.95 -0.59 -20.38
C CYS A 89 13.03 -1.47 -21.01
N SER A 90 13.51 -1.05 -22.19
CA SER A 90 14.66 -1.68 -22.81
C SER A 90 15.94 -0.95 -22.41
N PHE A 91 16.85 -1.65 -21.77
CA PHE A 91 18.14 -1.12 -21.37
C PHE A 91 19.24 -1.57 -22.32
N PRO A 92 20.29 -0.74 -22.56
CA PRO A 92 21.47 -1.14 -23.29
C PRO A 92 22.19 -2.31 -22.60
N LYS A 93 22.81 -3.19 -23.40
CA LYS A 93 23.59 -4.32 -22.87
C LYS A 93 24.95 -3.90 -22.32
N GLU A 94 25.42 -2.72 -22.68
CA GLU A 94 26.71 -2.15 -22.29
C GLU A 94 26.58 -1.27 -21.04
N GLU A 95 27.72 -1.04 -20.36
CA GLU A 95 27.75 -0.06 -19.29
C GLU A 95 27.46 1.33 -19.86
N THR A 96 26.51 2.01 -19.25
CA THR A 96 26.07 3.34 -19.71
C THR A 96 25.99 4.27 -18.51
N VAL A 97 26.18 5.55 -18.74
CA VAL A 97 26.07 6.57 -17.70
C VAL A 97 24.62 6.99 -17.53
N TYR A 98 24.12 6.92 -16.28
CA TYR A 98 22.78 7.35 -15.93
C TYR A 98 22.84 8.46 -14.89
N ARG A 99 21.97 9.45 -15.04
CA ARG A 99 21.65 10.41 -14.00
C ARG A 99 20.45 9.88 -13.23
N VAL A 100 20.61 9.65 -11.94
CA VAL A 100 19.60 9.01 -11.09
C VAL A 100 19.30 9.87 -9.87
N LEU A 101 18.04 9.81 -9.43
CA LEU A 101 17.58 10.42 -8.19
C LEU A 101 17.25 9.30 -7.19
N ILE A 102 17.90 9.28 -6.04
CA ILE A 102 17.61 8.31 -4.98
C ILE A 102 16.22 8.62 -4.41
N THR A 103 15.28 7.67 -4.52
CA THR A 103 13.91 7.81 -3.99
C THR A 103 13.80 7.35 -2.55
N ASP A 104 14.49 6.27 -2.19
CA ASP A 104 14.48 5.73 -0.83
C ASP A 104 15.90 5.72 -0.26
N ALA A 105 16.03 5.94 1.07
CA ALA A 105 17.31 5.88 1.74
C ALA A 105 17.99 4.51 1.53
N PRO A 106 19.33 4.48 1.27
CA PRO A 106 20.05 3.23 1.08
C PRO A 106 19.92 2.32 2.31
N GLN A 107 19.52 1.07 2.08
CA GLN A 107 19.38 0.05 3.13
C GLN A 107 20.62 -0.83 3.14
N PRO A 108 21.31 -1.00 4.26
CA PRO A 108 22.47 -1.89 4.35
C PRO A 108 22.03 -3.35 4.13
N LYS A 109 22.79 -4.07 3.30
CA LYS A 109 22.77 -5.52 3.11
C LYS A 109 24.15 -6.05 3.43
N GLU A 110 24.34 -7.36 3.48
CA GLU A 110 25.63 -7.99 3.86
C GLU A 110 26.86 -7.39 3.14
N HIS A 111 26.76 -7.15 1.84
CA HIS A 111 27.88 -6.65 1.01
C HIS A 111 27.56 -5.42 0.18
N THR A 112 26.32 -4.92 0.22
CA THR A 112 25.86 -3.81 -0.63
C THR A 112 24.88 -2.91 0.11
N TYR A 113 24.70 -1.70 -0.41
CA TYR A 113 23.57 -0.85 -0.07
C TYR A 113 22.50 -0.98 -1.16
N LEU A 114 21.31 -1.39 -0.78
CA LEU A 114 20.16 -1.45 -1.68
C LEU A 114 19.42 -0.12 -1.65
N CYS A 115 19.25 0.52 -2.80
CA CYS A 115 18.43 1.73 -2.92
C CYS A 115 17.52 1.67 -4.15
N GLN A 116 16.37 2.32 -4.07
CA GLN A 116 15.56 2.59 -5.23
C GLN A 116 15.92 3.96 -5.79
N ALA A 117 16.05 4.04 -7.11
CA ALA A 117 16.40 5.28 -7.77
C ALA A 117 15.56 5.49 -9.03
N LEU A 118 15.17 6.73 -9.27
CA LEU A 118 14.51 7.16 -10.49
C LEU A 118 15.59 7.52 -11.51
N LEU A 119 15.64 6.79 -12.61
CA LEU A 119 16.52 7.05 -13.76
C LEU A 119 15.96 8.25 -14.52
N LYS A 120 16.54 9.43 -14.37
CA LYS A 120 16.11 10.66 -15.06
C LYS A 120 16.59 10.68 -16.50
N GLU A 121 17.87 10.45 -16.72
CA GLU A 121 18.51 10.58 -18.00
C GLU A 121 19.50 9.43 -18.22
N ARG A 122 19.62 9.00 -19.47
CA ARG A 122 20.71 8.16 -19.97
C ARG A 122 21.62 9.02 -20.82
N ARG A 123 22.91 8.92 -20.57
CA ARG A 123 23.94 9.57 -21.37
C ARG A 123 24.70 8.53 -22.17
N ASP A 124 24.62 8.62 -23.46
CA ASP A 124 25.30 7.77 -24.40
C ASP A 124 26.22 8.64 -25.30
N THR A 125 27.12 8.02 -26.06
CA THR A 125 27.93 8.71 -27.05
C THR A 125 27.13 9.50 -28.09
N ALA A 126 25.90 9.10 -28.32
CA ALA A 126 24.93 9.72 -29.25
C ALA A 126 24.11 10.88 -28.66
N GLY A 127 24.08 11.04 -27.31
CA GLY A 127 23.32 12.12 -26.68
C GLY A 127 22.75 11.81 -25.31
N ILE A 128 21.87 12.71 -24.83
CA ILE A 128 21.17 12.59 -23.56
C ILE A 128 19.70 12.23 -23.85
N TYR A 129 19.23 11.13 -23.26
CA TYR A 129 17.88 10.63 -23.44
C TYR A 129 17.14 10.59 -22.09
N PRO A 130 15.98 11.24 -21.96
CA PRO A 130 15.15 11.11 -20.77
C PRO A 130 14.57 9.69 -20.67
N ILE A 131 14.55 9.09 -19.47
CA ILE A 131 14.05 7.74 -19.25
C ILE A 131 12.81 7.76 -18.37
N GLY A 132 12.87 8.30 -17.16
CA GLY A 132 11.72 8.40 -16.23
C GLY A 132 11.28 7.07 -15.60
N HIS A 133 12.14 6.05 -15.55
CA HIS A 133 11.84 4.74 -14.97
C HIS A 133 12.54 4.53 -13.62
N THR A 134 11.94 3.71 -12.76
CA THR A 134 12.52 3.36 -11.46
C THR A 134 13.34 2.08 -11.56
N ALA A 135 14.54 2.07 -10.95
CA ALA A 135 15.39 0.90 -10.85
C ALA A 135 15.82 0.64 -9.41
N VAL A 136 16.13 -0.61 -9.11
CA VAL A 136 16.80 -1.03 -7.87
C VAL A 136 18.29 -1.07 -8.13
N LEU A 137 19.03 -0.31 -7.35
CA LEU A 137 20.50 -0.23 -7.44
C LEU A 137 21.13 -0.90 -6.21
N TYR A 138 22.10 -1.76 -6.47
CA TYR A 138 22.97 -2.37 -5.48
C TYR A 138 24.31 -1.64 -5.51
N LEU A 139 24.50 -0.70 -4.59
CA LEU A 139 25.77 0.03 -4.46
C LEU A 139 26.73 -0.81 -3.62
N GLN A 140 27.96 -0.95 -4.07
CA GLN A 140 29.02 -1.59 -3.28
C GLN A 140 29.20 -0.84 -1.96
N GLN A 141 29.42 -1.55 -0.85
CA GLN A 141 29.68 -0.92 0.44
C GLN A 141 30.93 -0.05 0.39
N ASP A 142 30.71 1.24 0.63
CA ASP A 142 31.73 2.27 0.72
C ASP A 142 31.33 3.28 1.79
N SER A 143 32.32 3.91 2.44
CA SER A 143 32.09 4.98 3.41
C SER A 143 31.32 6.17 2.84
N SER A 144 31.38 6.37 1.53
CA SER A 144 30.64 7.42 0.82
C SER A 144 29.19 7.03 0.58
N ALA A 145 28.93 5.75 0.29
CA ALA A 145 27.58 5.24 0.02
C ALA A 145 26.68 5.26 1.27
N SER A 146 27.26 5.10 2.46
CA SER A 146 26.53 5.20 3.73
C SER A 146 25.96 6.60 4.02
N ARG A 147 26.53 7.65 3.41
CA ARG A 147 26.13 9.05 3.58
C ARG A 147 25.05 9.51 2.61
N LEU A 148 24.68 8.67 1.66
CA LEU A 148 23.66 8.98 0.67
C LEU A 148 22.28 9.07 1.34
N LYS A 149 21.47 10.00 0.86
CA LYS A 149 20.13 10.27 1.38
C LYS A 149 19.10 10.20 0.26
N SER A 150 17.86 9.96 0.64
CA SER A 150 16.73 10.16 -0.27
C SER A 150 16.71 11.60 -0.77
N GLY A 151 16.57 11.79 -2.09
CA GLY A 151 16.65 13.08 -2.76
C GLY A 151 18.04 13.41 -3.35
N ASP A 152 19.08 12.63 -3.07
CA ASP A 152 20.40 12.84 -3.67
C ASP A 152 20.38 12.46 -5.16
N GLU A 153 20.99 13.29 -5.99
CA GLU A 153 21.23 12.99 -7.40
C GLU A 153 22.62 12.42 -7.59
N LEU A 154 22.70 11.32 -8.35
CA LEU A 154 23.95 10.67 -8.68
C LEU A 154 24.10 10.55 -10.20
N LEU A 155 25.35 10.65 -10.66
CA LEU A 155 25.78 10.11 -11.94
C LEU A 155 26.39 8.74 -11.67
N ILE A 156 25.83 7.71 -12.26
CA ILE A 156 26.30 6.33 -12.11
C ILE A 156 26.72 5.77 -13.46
N SER A 157 27.80 5.01 -13.48
CA SER A 157 28.17 4.15 -14.62
C SER A 157 27.83 2.72 -14.24
N ALA A 158 26.80 2.16 -14.86
CA ALA A 158 26.34 0.84 -14.53
C ALA A 158 25.67 0.15 -15.72
N ARG A 159 25.67 -1.18 -15.70
CA ARG A 159 24.82 -1.99 -16.55
C ARG A 159 23.50 -2.25 -15.82
N ILE A 160 22.42 -1.68 -16.34
CA ILE A 160 21.07 -1.93 -15.84
C ILE A 160 20.42 -2.97 -16.74
N SER A 161 19.79 -3.97 -16.14
CA SER A 161 19.09 -5.04 -16.86
C SER A 161 17.67 -5.16 -16.32
N PRO A 162 16.69 -5.60 -17.15
CA PRO A 162 15.39 -5.97 -16.66
C PRO A 162 15.51 -7.03 -15.57
N PRO A 163 14.63 -7.02 -14.54
CA PRO A 163 14.67 -8.04 -13.51
C PRO A 163 14.45 -9.43 -14.13
N LEU A 164 15.27 -10.38 -13.74
CA LEU A 164 15.23 -11.76 -14.23
C LEU A 164 14.97 -12.71 -13.05
N ASN A 165 14.24 -13.79 -13.34
CA ASN A 165 14.07 -14.92 -12.43
C ASN A 165 15.15 -15.96 -12.67
N ASN A 166 15.57 -16.68 -11.61
CA ASN A 166 16.56 -17.76 -11.71
C ASN A 166 16.01 -19.02 -12.39
N ARG A 167 14.68 -19.05 -12.70
CA ARG A 167 13.97 -20.14 -13.36
C ARG A 167 14.01 -21.47 -12.61
N ASN A 168 14.14 -21.45 -11.29
CA ASN A 168 13.96 -22.63 -10.46
C ASN A 168 12.48 -23.01 -10.42
N PHE A 169 12.21 -24.32 -10.30
CA PHE A 169 10.85 -24.81 -10.15
C PHE A 169 10.25 -24.32 -8.81
N ASP A 170 9.03 -23.78 -8.84
CA ASP A 170 8.31 -23.23 -7.66
C ASP A 170 8.97 -22.00 -7.00
N GLU A 171 9.87 -21.31 -7.71
CA GLU A 171 10.50 -20.08 -7.22
C GLU A 171 9.53 -18.90 -7.26
N PHE A 172 9.65 -18.03 -6.26
CA PHE A 172 8.93 -16.75 -6.24
C PHE A 172 9.27 -15.90 -7.48
N ASP A 173 8.26 -15.49 -8.23
CA ASP A 173 8.42 -14.63 -9.42
C ASP A 173 8.85 -13.20 -9.02
N TYR A 174 10.15 -13.06 -8.77
CA TYR A 174 10.77 -11.80 -8.35
C TYR A 174 10.68 -10.73 -9.44
N ALA A 175 10.81 -11.11 -10.71
CA ALA A 175 10.70 -10.18 -11.82
C ALA A 175 9.30 -9.57 -11.88
N ARG A 176 8.26 -10.40 -11.80
CA ARG A 176 6.86 -9.94 -11.78
C ARG A 176 6.55 -9.08 -10.55
N PHE A 177 7.09 -9.45 -9.40
CA PHE A 177 6.96 -8.68 -8.17
C PHE A 177 7.55 -7.26 -8.30
N LEU A 178 8.73 -7.13 -8.90
CA LEU A 178 9.36 -5.83 -9.14
C LEU A 178 8.57 -5.00 -10.17
N MET A 179 8.10 -5.62 -11.26
CA MET A 179 7.27 -4.96 -12.26
C MET A 179 5.96 -4.42 -11.64
N ARG A 180 5.29 -5.19 -10.77
CA ARG A 180 4.11 -4.74 -10.01
C ARG A 180 4.40 -3.53 -9.11
N LYS A 181 5.64 -3.41 -8.63
CA LYS A 181 6.12 -2.24 -7.88
C LYS A 181 6.54 -1.05 -8.76
N GLY A 182 6.43 -1.18 -10.09
CA GLY A 182 6.84 -0.15 -11.03
C GLY A 182 8.36 -0.06 -11.22
N ILE A 183 9.10 -1.12 -10.86
CA ILE A 183 10.56 -1.20 -10.99
C ILE A 183 10.87 -1.84 -12.34
N SER A 184 11.57 -1.09 -13.20
CA SER A 184 11.86 -1.48 -14.58
C SER A 184 13.21 -2.19 -14.72
N GLY A 185 14.13 -2.00 -13.77
CA GLY A 185 15.47 -2.57 -13.89
C GLY A 185 16.17 -2.77 -12.57
N THR A 186 17.21 -3.60 -12.61
CA THR A 186 18.14 -3.83 -11.52
C THR A 186 19.57 -3.59 -12.01
N GLY A 187 20.42 -2.97 -11.20
CA GLY A 187 21.79 -2.68 -11.55
C GLY A 187 22.75 -2.75 -10.36
N TYR A 188 23.98 -3.20 -10.60
CA TYR A 188 25.05 -3.17 -9.63
C TYR A 188 25.99 -2.00 -9.95
N VAL A 189 26.37 -1.23 -8.94
CA VAL A 189 27.24 -0.07 -9.04
C VAL A 189 28.45 -0.31 -8.14
N ALA A 190 29.64 -0.46 -8.75
CA ALA A 190 30.88 -0.63 -8.03
C ALA A 190 31.34 0.67 -7.36
N SER A 191 32.18 0.55 -6.34
CA SER A 191 32.83 1.69 -5.70
C SER A 191 33.62 2.49 -6.72
N GLY A 192 33.50 3.83 -6.68
CA GLY A 192 34.15 4.74 -7.64
C GLY A 192 33.45 4.89 -8.99
N LYS A 193 32.41 4.13 -9.31
CA LYS A 193 31.62 4.28 -10.55
C LYS A 193 30.37 5.18 -10.36
N TRP A 194 30.34 5.95 -9.32
CA TRP A 194 29.28 6.93 -9.09
C TRP A 194 29.84 8.23 -8.51
N ILE A 195 29.20 9.34 -8.84
CA ILE A 195 29.53 10.69 -8.36
C ILE A 195 28.25 11.36 -7.91
N LYS A 196 28.27 11.95 -6.72
CA LYS A 196 27.15 12.76 -6.25
C LYS A 196 27.15 14.09 -7.01
N CYS A 197 26.02 14.43 -7.61
CA CYS A 197 25.83 15.73 -8.23
C CYS A 197 25.38 16.73 -7.18
N ASP A 198 26.11 17.82 -7.01
CA ASP A 198 25.62 18.99 -6.26
C ASP A 198 24.58 19.72 -7.15
N GLY A 199 23.41 19.20 -7.23
CA GLY A 199 22.37 19.68 -8.11
C GLY A 199 21.08 19.93 -7.35
N MET A 200 20.41 20.99 -7.74
CA MET A 200 19.14 21.54 -7.24
C MET A 200 18.32 20.49 -6.48
N ASN A 201 18.07 20.79 -5.20
CA ASN A 201 17.02 20.12 -4.42
C ASN A 201 15.72 20.17 -5.22
N ASN A 202 15.47 19.14 -6.02
CA ASN A 202 14.16 18.99 -6.61
C ASN A 202 13.18 18.81 -5.45
N PHE A 203 12.20 19.68 -5.39
CA PHE A 203 11.16 19.71 -4.39
C PHE A 203 10.31 18.45 -4.56
N ASP A 204 10.81 17.32 -4.06
CA ASP A 204 10.05 16.07 -4.00
C ASP A 204 9.35 16.01 -2.66
N LEU A 205 8.05 15.74 -2.71
CA LEU A 205 7.20 15.63 -1.52
C LEU A 205 7.76 14.60 -0.52
N LYS A 206 8.36 13.51 -1.03
CA LYS A 206 9.03 12.49 -0.21
C LYS A 206 10.29 13.02 0.48
N SER A 207 11.08 13.87 -0.19
CA SER A 207 12.27 14.47 0.40
C SER A 207 11.92 15.44 1.54
N VAL A 208 10.83 16.19 1.39
CA VAL A 208 10.29 17.06 2.45
C VAL A 208 9.82 16.21 3.64
N ALA A 209 9.04 15.15 3.40
CA ALA A 209 8.59 14.23 4.44
C ALA A 209 9.78 13.60 5.20
N SER A 210 10.81 13.16 4.47
CA SER A 210 12.00 12.58 5.09
C SER A 210 12.83 13.62 5.88
N SER A 211 12.84 14.87 5.43
CA SER A 211 13.49 15.97 6.17
C SER A 211 12.73 16.30 7.45
N CYS A 212 11.40 16.41 7.40
CA CYS A 212 10.58 16.59 8.59
C CYS A 212 10.79 15.45 9.59
N ARG A 213 10.87 14.20 9.10
CA ARG A 213 11.14 13.04 9.96
C ARG A 213 12.49 13.13 10.65
N ARG A 214 13.55 13.48 9.93
CA ARG A 214 14.89 13.70 10.51
C ARG A 214 14.88 14.78 11.59
N ASN A 215 14.16 15.88 11.38
CA ASN A 215 14.02 16.93 12.40
C ASN A 215 13.32 16.43 13.67
N VAL A 216 12.35 15.52 13.56
CA VAL A 216 11.73 14.89 14.73
C VAL A 216 12.72 13.96 15.43
N VAL A 217 13.49 13.17 14.69
CA VAL A 217 14.54 12.31 15.29
C VAL A 217 15.59 13.15 15.99
N SER A 218 16.06 14.26 15.39
CA SER A 218 17.02 15.17 16.06
C SER A 218 16.46 15.78 17.33
N LEU A 219 15.16 16.12 17.35
CA LEU A 219 14.49 16.58 18.57
C LEU A 219 14.49 15.51 19.67
N TYR A 220 14.28 14.24 19.33
CA TYR A 220 14.35 13.15 20.32
C TYR A 220 15.77 12.98 20.85
N GLN A 221 16.80 13.14 20.02
CA GLN A 221 18.21 13.13 20.44
C GLN A 221 18.51 14.30 21.40
N GLU A 222 18.03 15.51 21.11
CA GLU A 222 18.15 16.67 21.99
C GLU A 222 17.45 16.46 23.34
N LEU A 223 16.35 15.68 23.37
CA LEU A 223 15.65 15.30 24.60
C LEU A 223 16.36 14.19 25.40
N GLY A 224 17.50 13.68 24.90
CA GLY A 224 18.34 12.72 25.60
C GLY A 224 18.10 11.24 25.23
N PHE A 225 17.20 10.94 24.28
CA PHE A 225 17.01 9.57 23.81
C PHE A 225 18.16 9.17 22.86
N ASN A 226 18.78 8.00 23.11
CA ASN A 226 19.91 7.52 22.33
C ASN A 226 19.83 6.00 22.11
N GLY A 227 20.57 5.50 21.12
CA GLY A 227 20.69 4.06 20.83
C GLY A 227 19.34 3.38 20.57
N ASP A 228 19.12 2.22 21.20
CA ASP A 228 17.92 1.39 20.99
C ASP A 228 16.62 2.08 21.44
N GLU A 229 16.67 2.95 22.45
CA GLU A 229 15.51 3.71 22.91
C GLU A 229 15.03 4.68 21.82
N LEU A 230 15.97 5.43 21.22
CA LEU A 230 15.70 6.33 20.11
C LEU A 230 15.14 5.56 18.90
N ALA A 231 15.75 4.43 18.58
CA ALA A 231 15.34 3.58 17.45
C ALA A 231 13.91 3.05 17.60
N VAL A 232 13.56 2.54 18.80
CA VAL A 232 12.21 2.06 19.11
C VAL A 232 11.21 3.21 19.13
N LEU A 233 11.53 4.35 19.77
CA LEU A 233 10.66 5.52 19.81
C LEU A 233 10.37 6.05 18.41
N SER A 234 11.39 6.18 17.55
CA SER A 234 11.26 6.63 16.18
C SER A 234 10.44 5.66 15.33
N ALA A 235 10.62 4.34 15.50
CA ALA A 235 9.83 3.33 14.80
C ALA A 235 8.35 3.40 15.19
N LEU A 236 8.04 3.59 16.48
CA LEU A 236 6.66 3.62 16.97
C LEU A 236 5.91 4.91 16.66
N THR A 237 6.60 6.06 16.64
CA THR A 237 5.94 7.37 16.48
C THR A 237 5.88 7.84 15.04
N ILE A 238 6.99 7.72 14.30
CA ILE A 238 7.12 8.23 12.93
C ILE A 238 7.39 7.13 11.89
N GLY A 239 7.47 5.87 12.32
CA GLY A 239 7.67 4.73 11.43
C GLY A 239 9.09 4.63 10.86
N ASP A 240 10.06 5.31 11.45
CA ASP A 240 11.46 5.24 11.04
C ASP A 240 12.13 4.01 11.66
N LYS A 241 12.58 3.11 10.78
CA LYS A 241 13.22 1.84 11.15
C LYS A 241 14.71 1.81 10.82
N THR A 242 15.26 2.94 10.37
CA THR A 242 16.63 2.98 9.85
C THR A 242 17.67 2.70 10.94
N GLU A 243 17.38 3.09 12.18
CA GLU A 243 18.29 2.92 13.32
C GLU A 243 18.00 1.68 14.18
N LEU A 244 17.00 0.84 13.79
CA LEU A 244 16.72 -0.39 14.53
C LEU A 244 17.83 -1.42 14.33
N SER A 245 18.53 -1.75 15.41
CA SER A 245 19.54 -2.81 15.43
C SER A 245 18.90 -4.18 15.18
N ASP A 246 19.69 -5.10 14.60
CA ASP A 246 19.20 -6.45 14.34
C ASP A 246 18.87 -7.19 15.64
N SER A 247 19.58 -6.92 16.74
CA SER A 247 19.31 -7.45 18.07
C SER A 247 17.93 -7.04 18.61
N VAL A 248 17.54 -5.78 18.42
CA VAL A 248 16.20 -5.29 18.79
C VAL A 248 15.14 -5.95 17.91
N ARG A 249 15.36 -6.04 16.59
CA ARG A 249 14.43 -6.70 15.68
C ARG A 249 14.22 -8.17 16.05
N GLU A 250 15.29 -8.88 16.37
CA GLU A 250 15.24 -10.29 16.78
C GLU A 250 14.50 -10.44 18.10
N SER A 251 14.80 -9.61 19.12
CA SER A 251 14.10 -9.62 20.40
C SER A 251 12.60 -9.46 20.25
N TYR A 252 12.15 -8.47 19.43
CA TYR A 252 10.73 -8.27 19.14
C TYR A 252 10.14 -9.42 18.31
N SER A 253 10.93 -10.07 17.46
CA SER A 253 10.50 -11.22 16.67
C SER A 253 10.27 -12.46 17.54
N VAL A 254 11.17 -12.74 18.45
CA VAL A 254 11.06 -13.87 19.40
C VAL A 254 9.82 -13.75 20.28
N VAL A 255 9.50 -12.54 20.75
CA VAL A 255 8.29 -12.27 21.56
C VAL A 255 7.01 -12.23 20.68
N GLY A 256 7.13 -12.30 19.34
CA GLY A 256 5.99 -12.19 18.42
C GLY A 256 5.45 -10.76 18.27
N ALA A 257 6.20 -9.76 18.75
CA ALA A 257 5.80 -8.35 18.75
C ALA A 257 6.36 -7.52 17.58
N SER A 258 6.92 -8.17 16.55
CA SER A 258 7.50 -7.50 15.37
C SER A 258 6.53 -6.57 14.66
N HIS A 259 5.22 -6.86 14.73
CA HIS A 259 4.18 -6.04 14.14
C HIS A 259 3.99 -4.70 14.88
N ILE A 260 4.39 -4.58 16.14
CA ILE A 260 4.34 -3.33 16.92
C ILE A 260 5.38 -2.35 16.41
N LEU A 261 6.58 -2.82 16.01
CA LEU A 261 7.63 -1.98 15.41
C LEU A 261 7.26 -1.39 14.03
N ALA A 262 6.15 -1.83 13.47
CA ALA A 262 5.61 -1.25 12.25
C ALA A 262 4.38 -0.41 12.59
N LEU A 263 4.30 0.81 12.06
CA LEU A 263 3.06 1.58 12.13
C LEU A 263 1.94 0.76 11.48
N SER A 264 1.02 0.32 12.33
CA SER A 264 -0.08 -0.58 11.95
C SER A 264 -1.40 0.19 11.83
N GLY A 265 -2.40 -0.48 11.26
CA GLY A 265 -3.77 0.03 11.21
C GLY A 265 -4.35 0.33 12.60
N LEU A 266 -3.90 -0.39 13.63
CA LEU A 266 -4.30 -0.13 15.02
C LEU A 266 -3.86 1.25 15.51
N HIS A 267 -2.63 1.66 15.22
CA HIS A 267 -2.13 2.99 15.58
C HIS A 267 -2.96 4.10 14.94
N ILE A 268 -3.28 3.94 13.65
CA ILE A 268 -4.14 4.89 12.94
C ILE A 268 -5.57 4.86 13.47
N GLY A 269 -6.08 3.68 13.83
CA GLY A 269 -7.41 3.52 14.43
C GLY A 269 -7.51 4.19 15.80
N LEU A 270 -6.48 4.07 16.62
CA LEU A 270 -6.41 4.74 17.92
C LEU A 270 -6.33 6.27 17.74
N LEU A 271 -5.47 6.74 16.84
CA LEU A 271 -5.35 8.16 16.50
C LEU A 271 -6.70 8.71 15.98
N TYR A 272 -7.34 8.01 15.04
CA TYR A 272 -8.67 8.38 14.53
C TYR A 272 -9.69 8.48 15.65
N THR A 273 -9.76 7.48 16.52
CA THR A 273 -10.72 7.43 17.62
C THR A 273 -10.48 8.57 18.60
N MET A 274 -9.24 8.81 18.99
CA MET A 274 -8.87 9.92 19.89
C MET A 274 -9.26 11.27 19.27
N LEU A 275 -8.89 11.52 18.02
CA LEU A 275 -9.24 12.75 17.31
C LEU A 275 -10.76 12.91 17.15
N PHE A 276 -11.47 11.82 16.85
CA PHE A 276 -12.92 11.79 16.72
C PHE A 276 -13.62 12.23 18.04
N PHE A 277 -13.10 11.76 19.18
CA PHE A 277 -13.64 12.16 20.49
C PHE A 277 -13.29 13.61 20.84
N ILE A 278 -12.05 14.06 20.59
CA ILE A 278 -11.63 15.45 20.82
C ILE A 278 -12.47 16.42 19.98
N LEU A 279 -12.73 16.08 18.72
CA LEU A 279 -13.49 16.92 17.80
C LEU A 279 -15.02 16.72 17.91
N LYS A 280 -15.50 15.84 18.81
CA LYS A 280 -16.93 15.60 19.02
C LYS A 280 -17.75 16.86 19.33
N PRO A 281 -17.28 17.84 20.12
CA PRO A 281 -18.01 19.08 20.40
C PRO A 281 -18.37 19.87 19.12
N ILE A 282 -17.50 19.84 18.10
CA ILE A 282 -17.71 20.52 16.81
C ILE A 282 -18.93 19.92 16.09
N ALA A 283 -19.07 18.60 16.12
CA ALA A 283 -20.18 17.89 15.47
C ALA A 283 -21.55 18.18 16.07
N ARG A 284 -21.62 18.65 17.32
CA ARG A 284 -22.89 19.04 17.99
C ARG A 284 -23.58 20.23 17.32
N ARG A 285 -22.87 20.98 16.46
CA ARG A 285 -23.41 22.13 15.71
C ARG A 285 -24.20 21.72 14.45
N GLY A 286 -24.71 20.49 14.39
CA GLY A 286 -25.53 19.99 13.28
C GLY A 286 -24.72 19.46 12.09
N ASN A 287 -25.32 19.47 10.90
CA ASN A 287 -24.69 18.88 9.69
C ASN A 287 -23.39 19.59 9.30
N ILE A 288 -23.33 20.91 9.43
CA ILE A 288 -22.13 21.70 9.15
C ILE A 288 -21.00 21.32 10.12
N GLY A 289 -21.32 21.18 11.42
CA GLY A 289 -20.34 20.76 12.41
C GLY A 289 -19.78 19.36 12.14
N ARG A 290 -20.62 18.42 11.69
CA ARG A 290 -20.15 17.08 11.26
C ARG A 290 -19.21 17.16 10.06
N CYS A 291 -19.56 17.97 9.06
CA CYS A 291 -18.73 18.18 7.89
C CYS A 291 -17.35 18.76 8.26
N VAL A 292 -17.34 19.81 9.09
CA VAL A 292 -16.10 20.44 9.58
C VAL A 292 -15.25 19.44 10.35
N ARG A 293 -15.84 18.66 11.28
CA ARG A 293 -15.13 17.60 11.99
C ARG A 293 -14.46 16.60 11.07
N SER A 294 -15.21 16.08 10.09
CA SER A 294 -14.69 15.08 9.16
C SER A 294 -13.58 15.63 8.27
N VAL A 295 -13.69 16.87 7.81
CA VAL A 295 -12.62 17.54 7.06
C VAL A 295 -11.36 17.67 7.93
N PHE A 296 -11.50 18.09 9.18
CA PHE A 296 -10.38 18.17 10.13
C PHE A 296 -9.72 16.81 10.36
N LEU A 297 -10.53 15.76 10.54
CA LEU A 297 -10.03 14.37 10.67
C LEU A 297 -9.23 13.97 9.43
N LEU A 298 -9.76 14.22 8.23
CA LEU A 298 -9.06 13.93 6.98
C LEU A 298 -7.70 14.63 6.91
N VAL A 299 -7.68 15.94 7.15
CA VAL A 299 -6.44 16.73 7.10
C VAL A 299 -5.42 16.19 8.10
N LEU A 300 -5.82 15.93 9.34
CA LEU A 300 -4.90 15.45 10.37
C LEU A 300 -4.37 14.05 10.06
N LEU A 301 -5.21 13.13 9.58
CA LEU A 301 -4.79 11.77 9.22
C LEU A 301 -3.82 11.77 8.04
N TRP A 302 -4.08 12.56 6.99
CA TRP A 302 -3.18 12.65 5.85
C TRP A 302 -1.89 13.40 6.18
N THR A 303 -1.94 14.39 7.06
CA THR A 303 -0.74 15.04 7.62
C THR A 303 0.11 14.01 8.37
N PHE A 304 -0.50 13.19 9.22
CA PHE A 304 0.21 12.10 9.90
C PHE A 304 0.80 11.09 8.90
N ALA A 305 0.04 10.68 7.88
CA ALA A 305 0.54 9.79 6.82
C ALA A 305 1.75 10.39 6.10
N PHE A 306 1.73 11.69 5.86
CA PHE A 306 2.85 12.40 5.25
C PHE A 306 4.10 12.37 6.16
N PHE A 307 3.95 12.70 7.46
CA PHE A 307 5.04 12.64 8.41
C PHE A 307 5.64 11.24 8.55
N THR A 308 4.83 10.18 8.45
CA THR A 308 5.30 8.80 8.49
C THR A 308 5.89 8.31 7.17
N GLY A 309 6.05 9.19 6.17
CA GLY A 309 6.66 8.90 4.87
C GLY A 309 5.77 8.09 3.93
N LEU A 310 4.44 8.20 4.08
CA LEU A 310 3.44 7.55 3.21
C LEU A 310 3.66 6.03 3.07
N SER A 311 4.05 5.37 4.18
CA SER A 311 4.25 3.92 4.14
C SER A 311 2.96 3.21 3.69
N PRO A 312 3.05 2.11 2.90
CA PRO A 312 1.87 1.46 2.34
C PRO A 312 0.83 1.04 3.40
N SER A 313 1.27 0.62 4.59
CA SER A 313 0.38 0.26 5.69
C SER A 313 -0.42 1.46 6.21
N VAL A 314 0.26 2.60 6.41
CA VAL A 314 -0.37 3.84 6.90
C VAL A 314 -1.33 4.38 5.84
N VAL A 315 -0.92 4.45 4.56
CA VAL A 315 -1.77 4.95 3.47
C VAL A 315 -3.06 4.13 3.36
N ARG A 316 -2.98 2.79 3.44
CA ARG A 316 -4.19 1.94 3.43
C ARG A 316 -5.11 2.25 4.59
N SER A 317 -4.58 2.33 5.80
CA SER A 317 -5.37 2.59 7.01
C SER A 317 -6.00 3.98 6.97
N VAL A 318 -5.22 5.00 6.62
CA VAL A 318 -5.73 6.38 6.48
C VAL A 318 -6.81 6.46 5.40
N SER A 319 -6.65 5.78 4.26
CA SER A 319 -7.69 5.72 3.22
C SER A 319 -8.98 5.08 3.73
N MET A 320 -8.89 3.97 4.48
CA MET A 320 -10.07 3.34 5.09
C MET A 320 -10.77 4.28 6.09
N PHE A 321 -10.01 4.90 7.00
CA PHE A 321 -10.57 5.84 7.98
C PHE A 321 -11.08 7.13 7.32
N SER A 322 -10.50 7.54 6.19
CA SER A 322 -11.01 8.65 5.38
C SER A 322 -12.43 8.38 4.87
N ILE A 323 -12.67 7.17 4.39
CA ILE A 323 -13.99 6.78 3.91
C ILE A 323 -14.99 6.69 5.08
N LEU A 324 -14.56 6.22 6.26
CA LEU A 324 -15.39 6.26 7.47
C LEU A 324 -15.75 7.70 7.86
N ALA A 325 -14.79 8.63 7.82
CA ALA A 325 -15.03 10.05 8.10
C ALA A 325 -16.00 10.67 7.09
N MET A 326 -15.88 10.31 5.80
CA MET A 326 -16.79 10.75 4.75
C MET A 326 -18.21 10.16 4.93
N ALA A 327 -18.34 8.89 5.35
CA ALA A 327 -19.62 8.27 5.65
C ALA A 327 -20.33 8.99 6.83
N ASP A 328 -19.56 9.39 7.84
CA ASP A 328 -20.07 10.16 8.98
C ASP A 328 -20.63 11.54 8.56
N MET A 329 -20.05 12.20 7.55
CA MET A 329 -20.61 13.45 7.00
C MET A 329 -22.04 13.28 6.49
N THR A 330 -22.35 12.12 5.92
CA THR A 330 -23.67 11.81 5.35
C THR A 330 -24.65 11.29 6.38
N GLY A 331 -24.24 11.10 7.65
CA GLY A 331 -25.07 10.56 8.73
C GLY A 331 -25.47 9.09 8.52
N ARG A 332 -24.75 8.35 7.68
CA ARG A 332 -24.99 6.92 7.43
C ARG A 332 -24.16 6.07 8.38
N GLU A 333 -24.64 4.85 8.66
CA GLU A 333 -23.86 3.87 9.42
C GLU A 333 -22.53 3.58 8.68
N SER A 334 -21.42 3.81 9.37
CA SER A 334 -20.10 3.92 8.77
C SER A 334 -19.39 2.60 8.54
N LEU A 335 -19.73 1.55 9.30
CA LEU A 335 -19.07 0.24 9.22
C LEU A 335 -19.97 -0.77 8.50
N SER A 336 -19.97 -0.73 7.19
CA SER A 336 -20.68 -1.72 6.38
C SER A 336 -19.72 -2.39 5.39
N LEU A 337 -20.08 -3.59 4.95
CA LEU A 337 -19.39 -4.29 3.88
C LEU A 337 -19.29 -3.43 2.61
N ASN A 338 -20.29 -2.59 2.37
CA ASN A 338 -20.28 -1.68 1.23
C ASN A 338 -19.20 -0.59 1.37
N THR A 339 -19.01 -0.04 2.58
CA THR A 339 -17.94 0.94 2.87
C THR A 339 -16.57 0.34 2.66
N LEU A 340 -16.37 -0.91 3.12
CA LEU A 340 -15.13 -1.65 2.87
C LEU A 340 -14.89 -1.87 1.37
N ALA A 341 -15.95 -2.21 0.61
CA ALA A 341 -15.86 -2.40 -0.84
C ALA A 341 -15.52 -1.09 -1.58
N VAL A 342 -16.08 0.04 -1.15
CA VAL A 342 -15.70 1.37 -1.67
C VAL A 342 -14.23 1.65 -1.43
N ALA A 343 -13.74 1.39 -0.20
CA ALA A 343 -12.33 1.58 0.15
C ALA A 343 -11.41 0.74 -0.74
N ALA A 344 -11.71 -0.55 -0.88
CA ALA A 344 -10.96 -1.46 -1.73
C ALA A 344 -10.96 -0.98 -3.19
N TRP A 345 -12.13 -0.62 -3.70
CA TRP A 345 -12.29 -0.16 -5.09
C TRP A 345 -11.49 1.10 -5.38
N LEU A 346 -11.56 2.13 -4.50
CA LEU A 346 -10.81 3.37 -4.66
C LEU A 346 -9.29 3.15 -4.59
N ILE A 347 -8.83 2.34 -3.66
CA ILE A 347 -7.40 2.02 -3.52
C ILE A 347 -6.89 1.27 -4.76
N LEU A 348 -7.63 0.26 -5.23
CA LEU A 348 -7.28 -0.51 -6.43
C LEU A 348 -7.48 0.28 -7.73
N PHE A 349 -8.31 1.33 -7.73
CA PHE A 349 -8.42 2.24 -8.85
C PHE A 349 -7.16 3.11 -8.98
N CYS A 350 -6.61 3.58 -7.85
CA CYS A 350 -5.37 4.36 -7.84
C CYS A 350 -4.13 3.50 -8.15
N ASN A 351 -4.09 2.28 -7.63
CA ASN A 351 -2.97 1.36 -7.86
C ASN A 351 -3.46 -0.10 -7.91
N PRO A 352 -3.75 -0.62 -9.12
CA PRO A 352 -4.23 -1.99 -9.31
C PRO A 352 -3.29 -3.07 -8.78
N ALA A 353 -1.97 -2.85 -8.84
CA ALA A 353 -0.99 -3.84 -8.38
C ALA A 353 -1.01 -4.09 -6.88
N TRP A 354 -1.61 -3.19 -6.08
CA TRP A 354 -1.78 -3.44 -4.65
C TRP A 354 -2.68 -4.63 -4.33
N LEU A 355 -3.47 -5.12 -5.29
CA LEU A 355 -4.20 -6.38 -5.14
C LEU A 355 -3.27 -7.56 -4.81
N PHE A 356 -2.05 -7.54 -5.34
CA PHE A 356 -1.03 -8.57 -5.12
C PHE A 356 -0.10 -8.28 -3.93
N ASP A 357 -0.29 -7.14 -3.25
CA ASP A 357 0.45 -6.83 -2.02
C ASP A 357 -0.14 -7.61 -0.84
N VAL A 358 0.71 -8.42 -0.19
CA VAL A 358 0.31 -9.28 0.94
C VAL A 358 -0.31 -8.45 2.06
N GLY A 359 0.25 -7.27 2.34
CA GLY A 359 -0.28 -6.39 3.37
C GLY A 359 -1.66 -5.85 3.02
N PHE A 360 -1.96 -5.55 1.74
CA PHE A 360 -3.30 -5.18 1.29
C PHE A 360 -4.28 -6.35 1.52
N GLN A 361 -3.92 -7.55 1.04
CA GLN A 361 -4.76 -8.73 1.17
C GLN A 361 -5.08 -9.04 2.64
N LEU A 362 -4.05 -9.09 3.51
CA LEU A 362 -4.24 -9.39 4.93
C LEU A 362 -5.11 -8.33 5.63
N SER A 363 -4.87 -7.04 5.37
CA SER A 363 -5.64 -5.97 6.04
C SER A 363 -7.11 -5.95 5.62
N PHE A 364 -7.41 -6.09 4.33
CA PHE A 364 -8.81 -6.11 3.86
C PHE A 364 -9.52 -7.38 4.27
N LEU A 365 -8.84 -8.53 4.25
CA LEU A 365 -9.41 -9.80 4.66
C LEU A 365 -9.66 -9.84 6.17
N ALA A 366 -8.78 -9.26 7.00
CA ALA A 366 -9.00 -9.11 8.43
C ALA A 366 -10.28 -8.32 8.73
N VAL A 367 -10.43 -7.12 8.12
CA VAL A 367 -11.62 -6.29 8.33
C VAL A 367 -12.87 -6.97 7.80
N LEU A 368 -12.80 -7.61 6.64
CA LEU A 368 -13.93 -8.38 6.07
C LEU A 368 -14.36 -9.49 7.02
N SER A 369 -13.41 -10.24 7.57
CA SER A 369 -13.69 -11.34 8.50
C SER A 369 -14.27 -10.84 9.82
N ILE A 370 -13.77 -9.72 10.34
CA ILE A 370 -14.36 -9.08 11.53
C ILE A 370 -15.83 -8.72 11.25
N LEU A 371 -16.13 -8.08 10.14
CA LEU A 371 -17.49 -7.68 9.79
C LEU A 371 -18.45 -8.87 9.61
N MET A 372 -17.94 -10.02 9.17
CA MET A 372 -18.75 -11.21 8.90
C MET A 372 -18.84 -12.19 10.07
N ILE A 373 -17.72 -12.40 10.78
CA ILE A 373 -17.52 -13.51 11.71
C ILE A 373 -17.57 -13.05 13.18
N GLN A 374 -17.21 -11.80 13.49
CA GLN A 374 -17.13 -11.34 14.88
C GLN A 374 -18.47 -11.48 15.64
N LYS A 375 -19.58 -11.11 15.02
CA LYS A 375 -20.90 -11.20 15.68
C LYS A 375 -21.31 -12.63 16.01
N PRO A 376 -21.23 -13.63 15.11
CA PRO A 376 -21.43 -15.03 15.43
C PRO A 376 -20.51 -15.53 16.55
N VAL A 377 -19.21 -15.21 16.49
CA VAL A 377 -18.23 -15.62 17.52
C VAL A 377 -18.57 -15.01 18.88
N TYR A 378 -18.90 -13.72 18.91
CA TYR A 378 -19.28 -13.04 20.15
C TYR A 378 -20.48 -13.69 20.83
N GLN A 379 -21.47 -14.18 20.04
CA GLN A 379 -22.68 -14.82 20.53
C GLN A 379 -22.47 -16.25 21.08
N LEU A 380 -21.31 -16.87 20.86
CA LEU A 380 -21.01 -18.21 21.37
C LEU A 380 -20.96 -18.28 22.90
N LEU A 381 -20.52 -17.19 23.56
CA LEU A 381 -20.41 -17.15 25.02
C LEU A 381 -21.31 -16.03 25.60
N PRO A 382 -22.35 -16.38 26.34
CA PRO A 382 -23.24 -15.42 27.00
C PRO A 382 -22.57 -14.88 28.29
N VAL A 383 -21.63 -13.96 28.18
CA VAL A 383 -20.92 -13.36 29.31
C VAL A 383 -21.82 -12.33 30.01
N LYS A 384 -22.03 -12.44 31.34
CA LYS A 384 -22.92 -11.56 32.13
C LYS A 384 -22.20 -10.33 32.68
N SER A 385 -20.92 -10.47 33.05
CA SER A 385 -20.11 -9.39 33.63
C SER A 385 -19.79 -8.28 32.62
N ARG A 386 -19.77 -7.00 33.02
CA ARG A 386 -19.40 -5.86 32.16
C ARG A 386 -17.94 -5.97 31.66
N ILE A 387 -17.02 -6.31 32.57
CA ILE A 387 -15.60 -6.49 32.24
C ILE A 387 -15.44 -7.70 31.31
N GLY A 388 -16.11 -8.80 31.63
CA GLY A 388 -16.08 -10.00 30.78
C GLY A 388 -16.62 -9.76 29.38
N LYS A 389 -17.69 -8.96 29.22
CA LYS A 389 -18.20 -8.57 27.88
C LYS A 389 -17.19 -7.77 27.09
N TYR A 390 -16.46 -6.87 27.73
CA TYR A 390 -15.42 -6.09 27.07
C TYR A 390 -14.25 -6.98 26.63
N VAL A 391 -13.74 -7.82 27.54
CA VAL A 391 -12.64 -8.76 27.22
C VAL A 391 -13.06 -9.74 26.14
N TRP A 392 -14.25 -10.36 26.27
CA TRP A 392 -14.76 -11.27 25.26
C TRP A 392 -15.01 -10.58 23.91
N GLY A 393 -15.44 -9.31 23.93
CA GLY A 393 -15.56 -8.48 22.72
C GLY A 393 -14.23 -8.34 21.98
N LEU A 394 -13.15 -8.01 22.68
CA LEU A 394 -11.80 -7.93 22.08
C LEU A 394 -11.33 -9.29 21.57
N MET A 395 -11.50 -10.35 22.36
CA MET A 395 -11.13 -11.71 21.94
C MET A 395 -11.90 -12.15 20.69
N SER A 396 -13.19 -11.87 20.61
CA SER A 396 -14.01 -12.23 19.44
C SER A 396 -13.58 -11.51 18.17
N VAL A 397 -13.12 -10.26 18.27
CA VAL A 397 -12.53 -9.51 17.14
C VAL A 397 -11.23 -10.16 16.69
N SER A 398 -10.34 -10.48 17.64
CA SER A 398 -9.05 -11.13 17.35
C SER A 398 -9.24 -12.50 16.69
N ILE A 399 -10.12 -13.33 17.23
CA ILE A 399 -10.44 -14.65 16.68
C ILE A 399 -11.00 -14.52 15.25
N ALA A 400 -11.92 -13.58 15.03
CA ALA A 400 -12.51 -13.37 13.71
C ALA A 400 -11.46 -12.92 12.68
N ALA A 401 -10.56 -12.02 13.07
CA ALA A 401 -9.47 -11.59 12.21
C ALA A 401 -8.52 -12.75 11.86
N GLN A 402 -8.12 -13.53 12.86
CA GLN A 402 -7.22 -14.69 12.68
C GLN A 402 -7.83 -15.75 11.76
N ILE A 403 -9.11 -16.11 11.96
CA ILE A 403 -9.79 -17.09 11.09
C ILE A 403 -9.74 -16.65 9.63
N GLY A 404 -9.94 -15.36 9.36
CA GLY A 404 -9.93 -14.86 8.00
C GLY A 404 -8.55 -14.75 7.39
N THR A 405 -7.54 -14.38 8.16
CA THR A 405 -6.17 -14.17 7.66
C THR A 405 -5.34 -15.45 7.65
N ALA A 406 -5.68 -16.45 8.46
CA ALA A 406 -4.92 -17.69 8.60
C ALA A 406 -4.60 -18.38 7.26
N PRO A 407 -5.53 -18.55 6.31
CA PRO A 407 -5.22 -19.21 5.04
C PRO A 407 -4.12 -18.49 4.25
N LEU A 408 -4.16 -17.16 4.22
CA LEU A 408 -3.16 -16.34 3.54
C LEU A 408 -1.81 -16.33 4.26
N VAL A 409 -1.83 -16.29 5.60
CA VAL A 409 -0.61 -16.36 6.41
C VAL A 409 0.09 -17.69 6.18
N MET A 410 -0.65 -18.79 6.16
CA MET A 410 -0.10 -20.11 5.84
C MET A 410 0.51 -20.16 4.43
N LEU A 411 -0.19 -19.58 3.45
CA LEU A 411 0.26 -19.59 2.06
C LEU A 411 1.56 -18.80 1.85
N TYR A 412 1.68 -17.62 2.48
CA TYR A 412 2.83 -16.73 2.22
C TYR A 412 4.02 -16.94 3.16
N PHE A 413 3.76 -17.33 4.41
CA PHE A 413 4.81 -17.39 5.44
C PHE A 413 5.16 -18.80 5.88
N SER A 414 4.40 -19.81 5.44
CA SER A 414 4.58 -21.24 5.84
C SER A 414 4.63 -21.49 7.35
N HIS A 415 4.24 -20.48 8.16
CA HIS A 415 4.22 -20.54 9.61
C HIS A 415 2.85 -20.13 10.15
N PHE A 416 2.35 -20.95 11.07
CA PHE A 416 1.15 -20.61 11.83
C PHE A 416 1.54 -20.42 13.30
N SER A 417 1.42 -19.20 13.80
CA SER A 417 1.70 -18.91 15.22
C SER A 417 0.51 -19.35 16.07
N THR A 418 0.61 -20.52 16.67
CA THR A 418 -0.39 -21.05 17.60
C THR A 418 -0.28 -20.46 19.01
N HIS A 419 0.84 -19.79 19.32
CA HIS A 419 1.19 -19.40 20.68
C HIS A 419 0.71 -18.01 21.11
N ASN A 420 0.12 -17.21 20.22
CA ASN A 420 -0.23 -15.85 20.59
C ASN A 420 -1.60 -15.41 20.06
N PRO A 421 -2.72 -15.89 20.67
CA PRO A 421 -4.07 -15.46 20.29
C PRO A 421 -4.31 -13.96 20.52
N PHE A 422 -3.44 -13.27 21.24
CA PHE A 422 -3.51 -11.85 21.54
C PHE A 422 -2.62 -10.97 20.67
N ALA A 423 -1.83 -11.53 19.76
CA ALA A 423 -0.89 -10.77 18.94
C ALA A 423 -1.53 -9.76 17.96
N PHE A 424 -2.85 -9.78 17.83
CA PHE A 424 -3.62 -8.88 16.98
C PHE A 424 -4.54 -7.91 17.76
N CYS A 425 -4.45 -7.88 19.08
CA CYS A 425 -5.17 -6.91 19.92
C CYS A 425 -4.36 -5.66 20.25
#